data_2e6fc1710838a85373ebd2f163f813af
#
_entry.id   2e6fc1710838a85373ebd2f163f813af
#
_cell.length_a   1.000
_cell.length_b   1.000
_cell.length_c   1.000
_cell.angle_alpha   90.00
_cell.angle_beta   90.00
_cell.angle_gamma   90.00
#
_symmetry.space_group_name_H-M   'P 1'
#
loop_
_entity.id
_entity.type
_entity.pdbx_description
1 polymer ?
#
loop_
_entity_poly.entity_id
_entity_poly.type
_entity_poly.pdbx_seq_one_letter_code
_entity_poly.pdbx_strand_id
1 'polypeptide(L)'
;MIRLLKLGVKVLLGLLALLVVYLGVTFAQVWWASRQSASTDTSASAIVVMGAAQYNGQPSPVLKARLDHAADLYDQGVAPMIVVTGGKKPGDRITQGLTGFDYLRGRGIPEGAIKVEVEGTNSYEELSAAALIISQAGRDPEVVVVSDPYHSLRISQIAEQVGLTPHLSPDNTSSPLRSLARETAAVAAGRIIGYRRLSSVL
;
A
#
# COMPACT_ATOMS: atom_id res chain seq x y z
N MET A 1 9.97 41.86 28.30
CA MET A 1 10.83 40.92 27.50
C MET A 1 10.84 39.50 28.10
N ILE A 2 11.21 39.28 29.35
CA ILE A 2 11.30 37.95 29.99
C ILE A 2 9.95 37.19 30.03
N ARG A 3 8.83 37.85 30.28
CA ARG A 3 7.47 37.19 30.29
C ARG A 3 7.08 36.68 28.91
N LEU A 4 7.34 37.42 27.85
CA LEU A 4 7.05 36.99 26.47
C LEU A 4 7.94 35.81 26.06
N LEU A 5 9.22 35.81 26.44
CA LEU A 5 10.13 34.69 26.22
C LEU A 5 9.63 33.42 26.93
N LYS A 6 9.25 33.54 28.23
CA LYS A 6 8.68 32.40 28.98
C LYS A 6 7.38 31.87 28.36
N LEU A 7 6.55 32.76 27.85
CA LEU A 7 5.32 32.35 27.14
C LEU A 7 5.66 31.58 25.84
N GLY A 8 6.60 32.12 25.04
CA GLY A 8 7.04 31.48 23.80
C GLY A 8 7.61 30.07 24.05
N VAL A 9 8.44 29.90 25.10
CA VAL A 9 8.96 28.58 25.49
C VAL A 9 7.84 27.63 25.92
N LYS A 10 6.85 28.08 26.69
CA LYS A 10 5.72 27.23 27.08
C LYS A 10 4.89 26.78 25.87
N VAL A 11 4.64 27.69 24.92
CA VAL A 11 3.92 27.37 23.68
C VAL A 11 4.72 26.35 22.86
N LEU A 12 6.03 26.55 22.69
CA LEU A 12 6.88 25.61 21.96
C LEU A 12 6.91 24.23 22.61
N LEU A 13 7.01 24.15 23.93
CA LEU A 13 6.96 22.87 24.67
C LEU A 13 5.59 22.21 24.53
N GLY A 14 4.50 22.98 24.53
CA GLY A 14 3.15 22.48 24.30
C GLY A 14 3.00 21.89 22.89
N LEU A 15 3.50 22.59 21.85
CA LEU A 15 3.47 22.10 20.47
C LEU A 15 4.32 20.83 20.30
N LEU A 16 5.50 20.78 20.93
CA LEU A 16 6.34 19.60 20.92
C LEU A 16 5.66 18.41 21.59
N ALA A 17 5.02 18.63 22.74
CA ALA A 17 4.27 17.58 23.42
C ALA A 17 3.11 17.05 22.55
N LEU A 18 2.36 17.94 21.88
CA LEU A 18 1.29 17.54 20.94
C LEU A 18 1.83 16.75 19.76
N LEU A 19 2.97 17.14 19.20
CA LEU A 19 3.63 16.40 18.11
C LEU A 19 4.05 14.99 18.57
N VAL A 20 4.65 14.87 19.76
CA VAL A 20 5.04 13.56 20.33
C VAL A 20 3.81 12.67 20.53
N VAL A 21 2.74 13.21 21.09
CA VAL A 21 1.48 12.46 21.25
C VAL A 21 0.91 12.04 19.90
N TYR A 22 0.85 12.94 18.92
CA TYR A 22 0.38 12.65 17.57
C TYR A 22 1.18 11.52 16.90
N LEU A 23 2.51 11.59 16.96
CA LEU A 23 3.38 10.54 16.41
C LEU A 23 3.23 9.22 17.17
N GLY A 24 3.10 9.26 18.50
CA GLY A 24 2.88 8.07 19.33
C GLY A 24 1.56 7.37 19.00
N VAL A 25 0.47 8.13 18.86
CA VAL A 25 -0.84 7.59 18.45
C VAL A 25 -0.77 7.02 17.03
N THR A 26 -0.13 7.75 16.09
CA THR A 26 0.05 7.29 14.71
C THR A 26 0.87 5.99 14.69
N PHE A 27 1.94 5.90 15.45
CA PHE A 27 2.74 4.68 15.56
C PHE A 27 1.90 3.49 16.08
N ALA A 28 1.12 3.71 17.14
CA ALA A 28 0.25 2.67 17.68
C ALA A 28 -0.77 2.19 16.63
N GLN A 29 -1.33 3.09 15.83
CA GLN A 29 -2.24 2.75 14.73
C GLN A 29 -1.55 1.97 13.60
N VAL A 30 -0.34 2.38 13.18
CA VAL A 30 0.47 1.64 12.19
C VAL A 30 0.79 0.24 12.68
N TRP A 31 1.24 0.13 13.94
CA TRP A 31 1.56 -1.14 14.57
C TRP A 31 0.32 -2.05 14.71
N TRP A 32 -0.82 -1.48 15.07
CA TRP A 32 -2.09 -2.23 15.13
C TRP A 32 -2.51 -2.73 13.76
N ALA A 33 -2.53 -1.83 12.77
CA ALA A 33 -2.90 -2.17 11.40
C ALA A 33 -1.99 -3.23 10.77
N SER A 34 -0.70 -3.26 11.13
CA SER A 34 0.25 -4.26 10.65
C SER A 34 -0.03 -5.69 11.16
N ARG A 35 -0.97 -5.85 12.08
CA ARG A 35 -1.36 -7.14 12.66
C ARG A 35 -2.75 -7.61 12.24
N GLN A 36 -3.45 -6.78 11.47
CA GLN A 36 -4.76 -7.13 10.94
C GLN A 36 -4.60 -7.85 9.61
N SER A 37 -5.43 -8.87 9.40
CA SER A 37 -5.59 -9.55 8.11
C SER A 37 -7.07 -9.59 7.77
N ALA A 38 -7.42 -9.41 6.50
CA ALA A 38 -8.79 -9.64 6.05
C ALA A 38 -9.19 -11.09 6.33
N SER A 39 -10.45 -11.29 6.66
CA SER A 39 -10.99 -12.64 6.75
C SER A 39 -11.06 -13.27 5.35
N THR A 40 -10.85 -14.58 5.27
CA THR A 40 -11.00 -15.35 4.02
C THR A 40 -12.43 -15.37 3.49
N ASP A 41 -13.40 -14.93 4.30
CA ASP A 41 -14.83 -14.82 3.91
C ASP A 41 -15.15 -13.53 3.15
N THR A 42 -14.16 -12.67 2.90
CA THR A 42 -14.35 -11.42 2.16
C THR A 42 -14.48 -11.72 0.67
N SER A 43 -15.65 -11.46 0.10
CA SER A 43 -15.84 -11.43 -1.34
C SER A 43 -15.53 -10.04 -1.88
N ALA A 44 -14.63 -9.94 -2.83
CA ALA A 44 -14.21 -8.68 -3.44
C ALA A 44 -14.29 -8.73 -4.96
N SER A 45 -14.28 -7.59 -5.61
CA SER A 45 -14.32 -7.47 -7.07
C SER A 45 -12.95 -7.70 -7.71
N ALA A 46 -11.87 -7.40 -6.97
CA ALA A 46 -10.50 -7.58 -7.41
C ALA A 46 -9.53 -7.76 -6.22
N ILE A 47 -8.41 -8.43 -6.49
CA ILE A 47 -7.20 -8.46 -5.64
C ILE A 47 -6.21 -7.46 -6.24
N VAL A 48 -5.82 -6.45 -5.50
CA VAL A 48 -4.80 -5.46 -5.91
C VAL A 48 -3.48 -5.81 -5.26
N VAL A 49 -2.47 -6.12 -6.07
CA VAL A 49 -1.13 -6.46 -5.60
C VAL A 49 -0.23 -5.25 -5.76
N MET A 50 0.20 -4.67 -4.63
CA MET A 50 1.12 -3.53 -4.64
C MET A 50 2.50 -3.92 -5.16
N GLY A 51 3.08 -3.06 -6.01
CA GLY A 51 4.39 -3.25 -6.58
C GLY A 51 5.52 -3.33 -5.53
N ALA A 52 6.55 -4.07 -5.86
CA ALA A 52 7.81 -4.15 -5.13
C ALA A 52 8.96 -4.43 -6.10
N ALA A 53 10.20 -4.37 -5.60
CA ALA A 53 11.38 -4.53 -6.46
C ALA A 53 11.34 -5.81 -7.30
N GLN A 54 11.89 -5.72 -8.51
CA GLN A 54 12.12 -6.84 -9.41
C GLN A 54 13.56 -6.76 -9.94
N TYR A 55 14.08 -7.86 -10.47
CA TYR A 55 15.44 -7.98 -11.00
C TYR A 55 15.38 -8.60 -12.41
N ASN A 56 15.36 -7.75 -13.44
CA ASN A 56 15.31 -8.18 -14.85
C ASN A 56 14.16 -9.16 -15.18
N GLY A 57 12.95 -8.90 -14.65
CA GLY A 57 11.78 -9.74 -14.86
C GLY A 57 11.63 -10.89 -13.86
N GLN A 58 12.51 -10.97 -12.87
CA GLN A 58 12.34 -11.87 -11.72
C GLN A 58 11.84 -11.07 -10.50
N PRO A 59 10.76 -11.48 -9.85
CA PRO A 59 10.28 -10.78 -8.66
C PRO A 59 11.29 -10.91 -7.52
N SER A 60 11.52 -9.81 -6.78
CA SER A 60 12.25 -9.87 -5.52
C SER A 60 11.53 -10.80 -4.53
N PRO A 61 12.17 -11.26 -3.45
CA PRO A 61 11.50 -12.05 -2.42
C PRO A 61 10.21 -11.40 -1.88
N VAL A 62 10.21 -10.06 -1.76
CA VAL A 62 9.04 -9.30 -1.31
C VAL A 62 7.92 -9.34 -2.34
N LEU A 63 8.21 -9.00 -3.61
CA LEU A 63 7.20 -9.07 -4.67
C LEU A 63 6.67 -10.49 -4.84
N LYS A 64 7.57 -11.49 -4.78
CA LYS A 64 7.18 -12.89 -4.87
C LYS A 64 6.20 -13.30 -3.76
N ALA A 65 6.46 -12.92 -2.51
CA ALA A 65 5.57 -13.23 -1.39
C ALA A 65 4.16 -12.64 -1.59
N ARG A 66 4.07 -11.39 -2.08
CA ARG A 66 2.78 -10.76 -2.42
C ARG A 66 2.06 -11.48 -3.55
N LEU A 67 2.79 -11.86 -4.61
CA LEU A 67 2.22 -12.57 -5.76
C LEU A 67 1.75 -13.98 -5.39
N ASP A 68 2.52 -14.70 -4.57
CA ASP A 68 2.11 -16.01 -4.05
C ASP A 68 0.83 -15.88 -3.24
N HIS A 69 0.78 -14.92 -2.32
CA HIS A 69 -0.41 -14.68 -1.50
C HIS A 69 -1.63 -14.28 -2.34
N ALA A 70 -1.44 -13.44 -3.36
CA ALA A 70 -2.53 -13.07 -4.27
C ALA A 70 -3.04 -14.25 -5.11
N ALA A 71 -2.14 -15.15 -5.54
CA ALA A 71 -2.54 -16.37 -6.23
C ALA A 71 -3.34 -17.29 -5.32
N ASP A 72 -2.92 -17.47 -4.07
CA ASP A 72 -3.65 -18.28 -3.09
C ASP A 72 -5.05 -17.70 -2.80
N LEU A 73 -5.19 -16.37 -2.71
CA LEU A 73 -6.50 -15.70 -2.56
C LEU A 73 -7.39 -15.89 -3.80
N TYR A 74 -6.81 -15.83 -4.99
CA TYR A 74 -7.54 -16.08 -6.24
C TYR A 74 -8.04 -17.53 -6.32
N ASP A 75 -7.19 -18.50 -5.98
CA ASP A 75 -7.53 -19.93 -5.98
C ASP A 75 -8.63 -20.26 -4.95
N GLN A 76 -8.69 -19.48 -3.84
CA GLN A 76 -9.76 -19.54 -2.84
C GLN A 76 -11.07 -18.87 -3.30
N GLY A 77 -11.07 -18.22 -4.47
CA GLY A 77 -12.26 -17.54 -5.02
C GLY A 77 -12.60 -16.21 -4.35
N VAL A 78 -11.67 -15.58 -3.64
CA VAL A 78 -11.87 -14.28 -2.96
C VAL A 78 -12.24 -13.18 -3.94
N ALA A 79 -11.66 -13.18 -5.15
CA ALA A 79 -12.04 -12.27 -6.23
C ALA A 79 -11.75 -12.88 -7.61
N PRO A 80 -12.51 -12.52 -8.65
CA PRO A 80 -12.35 -13.06 -10.00
C PRO A 80 -11.26 -12.39 -10.83
N MET A 81 -10.58 -11.37 -10.29
CA MET A 81 -9.59 -10.55 -11.00
C MET A 81 -8.43 -10.19 -10.07
N ILE A 82 -7.21 -10.20 -10.63
CA ILE A 82 -6.01 -9.68 -9.96
C ILE A 82 -5.53 -8.44 -10.74
N VAL A 83 -5.26 -7.35 -10.06
CA VAL A 83 -4.60 -6.15 -10.61
C VAL A 83 -3.20 -6.08 -10.02
N VAL A 84 -2.17 -6.30 -10.83
CA VAL A 84 -0.77 -6.18 -10.43
C VAL A 84 -0.27 -4.79 -10.77
N THR A 85 0.31 -4.09 -9.81
CA THR A 85 0.74 -2.70 -9.98
C THR A 85 2.26 -2.53 -9.91
N GLY A 86 2.73 -1.42 -10.44
CA GLY A 86 4.08 -0.92 -10.29
C GLY A 86 4.84 -0.72 -11.60
N GLY A 87 5.36 0.49 -11.75
CA GLY A 87 6.14 0.94 -12.89
C GLY A 87 7.60 0.45 -12.86
N LYS A 88 8.47 1.18 -13.57
CA LYS A 88 9.91 0.95 -13.64
C LYS A 88 10.65 1.82 -12.63
N LYS A 89 11.71 1.28 -12.04
CA LYS A 89 12.76 2.09 -11.41
C LYS A 89 13.83 2.45 -12.45
N PRO A 90 14.59 3.53 -12.21
CA PRO A 90 15.74 3.85 -13.06
C PRO A 90 16.66 2.64 -13.25
N GLY A 91 16.94 2.29 -14.51
CA GLY A 91 17.75 1.13 -14.89
C GLY A 91 16.98 -0.17 -15.13
N ASP A 92 15.70 -0.24 -14.77
CA ASP A 92 14.85 -1.41 -15.03
C ASP A 92 14.51 -1.54 -16.52
N ARG A 93 14.57 -2.74 -17.05
CA ARG A 93 14.10 -3.06 -18.42
C ARG A 93 12.61 -3.36 -18.45
N ILE A 94 12.09 -3.95 -17.38
CA ILE A 94 10.72 -4.44 -17.23
C ILE A 94 10.09 -3.76 -16.03
N THR A 95 8.77 -3.55 -16.05
CA THR A 95 8.02 -2.98 -14.93
C THR A 95 7.75 -4.03 -13.85
N GLN A 96 7.46 -3.58 -12.64
CA GLN A 96 7.05 -4.46 -11.54
C GLN A 96 5.73 -5.16 -11.88
N GLY A 97 4.76 -4.41 -12.43
CA GLY A 97 3.47 -4.95 -12.86
C GLY A 97 3.61 -6.05 -13.92
N LEU A 98 4.44 -5.85 -14.96
CA LEU A 98 4.65 -6.88 -15.98
C LEU A 98 5.38 -8.11 -15.43
N THR A 99 6.35 -7.91 -14.54
CA THR A 99 7.02 -9.02 -13.82
C THR A 99 6.02 -9.85 -13.03
N GLY A 100 5.08 -9.20 -12.35
CA GLY A 100 4.04 -9.88 -11.60
C GLY A 100 3.04 -10.61 -12.49
N PHE A 101 2.66 -10.02 -13.63
CA PHE A 101 1.83 -10.67 -14.64
C PHE A 101 2.45 -11.99 -15.13
N ASP A 102 3.72 -11.94 -15.56
CA ASP A 102 4.42 -13.13 -16.05
C ASP A 102 4.54 -14.21 -14.95
N TYR A 103 4.79 -13.79 -13.72
CA TYR A 103 4.85 -14.69 -12.57
C TYR A 103 3.51 -15.39 -12.30
N LEU A 104 2.40 -14.63 -12.21
CA LEU A 104 1.08 -15.18 -11.93
C LEU A 104 0.59 -16.09 -13.05
N ARG A 105 0.84 -15.72 -14.31
CA ARG A 105 0.57 -16.58 -15.46
C ARG A 105 1.35 -17.89 -15.37
N GLY A 106 2.63 -17.84 -14.98
CA GLY A 106 3.45 -19.02 -14.73
C GLY A 106 2.95 -19.89 -13.57
N ARG A 107 2.19 -19.31 -12.63
CA ARG A 107 1.48 -20.01 -11.54
C ARG A 107 0.15 -20.64 -11.98
N GLY A 108 -0.27 -20.44 -13.22
CA GLY A 108 -1.52 -21.00 -13.78
C GLY A 108 -2.73 -20.07 -13.67
N ILE A 109 -2.58 -18.83 -13.19
CA ILE A 109 -3.67 -17.86 -13.18
C ILE A 109 -4.03 -17.51 -14.65
N PRO A 110 -5.29 -17.58 -15.06
CA PRO A 110 -5.71 -17.25 -16.42
C PRO A 110 -5.34 -15.81 -16.79
N GLU A 111 -4.76 -15.61 -17.97
CA GLU A 111 -4.33 -14.29 -18.45
C GLU A 111 -5.48 -13.26 -18.43
N GLY A 112 -6.69 -13.67 -18.79
CA GLY A 112 -7.88 -12.81 -18.77
C GLY A 112 -8.28 -12.31 -17.40
N ALA A 113 -7.85 -12.99 -16.32
CA ALA A 113 -8.10 -12.61 -14.93
C ALA A 113 -7.05 -11.63 -14.40
N ILE A 114 -5.93 -11.43 -15.09
CA ILE A 114 -4.85 -10.56 -14.64
C ILE A 114 -4.92 -9.21 -15.39
N LYS A 115 -4.94 -8.12 -14.65
CA LYS A 115 -4.78 -6.75 -15.18
C LYS A 115 -3.46 -6.17 -14.68
N VAL A 116 -2.86 -5.32 -15.48
CA VAL A 116 -1.51 -4.80 -15.21
C VAL A 116 -1.51 -3.29 -15.23
N GLU A 117 -0.96 -2.70 -14.19
CA GLU A 117 -0.62 -1.30 -14.10
C GLU A 117 0.91 -1.18 -14.20
N VAL A 118 1.43 -0.28 -15.02
CA VAL A 118 2.85 -0.25 -15.38
C VAL A 118 3.52 1.13 -15.26
N GLU A 119 2.80 2.15 -14.81
CA GLU A 119 3.28 3.53 -14.77
C GLU A 119 3.51 4.06 -13.36
N GLY A 120 2.77 3.53 -12.37
CA GLY A 120 2.83 3.98 -11.00
C GLY A 120 4.22 3.82 -10.38
N THR A 121 4.76 4.91 -9.86
CA THR A 121 6.08 4.97 -9.23
C THR A 121 6.02 4.99 -7.72
N ASN A 122 4.82 5.16 -7.19
CA ASN A 122 4.52 5.22 -5.75
C ASN A 122 3.11 4.68 -5.47
N SER A 123 2.83 4.39 -4.20
CA SER A 123 1.58 3.73 -3.79
C SER A 123 0.30 4.53 -4.14
N TYR A 124 0.38 5.87 -4.21
CA TYR A 124 -0.79 6.68 -4.59
C TYR A 124 -1.11 6.51 -6.08
N GLU A 125 -0.11 6.56 -6.94
CA GLU A 125 -0.27 6.36 -8.38
C GLU A 125 -0.73 4.94 -8.69
N GLU A 126 -0.10 3.94 -8.09
CA GLU A 126 -0.47 2.54 -8.24
C GLU A 126 -1.95 2.28 -7.90
N LEU A 127 -2.41 2.76 -6.73
CA LEU A 127 -3.80 2.57 -6.30
C LEU A 127 -4.78 3.42 -7.11
N SER A 128 -4.38 4.63 -7.54
CA SER A 128 -5.22 5.46 -8.43
C SER A 128 -5.45 4.77 -9.78
N ALA A 129 -4.41 4.19 -10.34
CA ALA A 129 -4.51 3.47 -11.61
C ALA A 129 -5.27 2.14 -11.44
N ALA A 130 -5.06 1.42 -10.34
CA ALA A 130 -5.84 0.22 -10.03
C ALA A 130 -7.33 0.53 -9.91
N ALA A 131 -7.71 1.64 -9.23
CA ALA A 131 -9.10 2.09 -9.13
C ALA A 131 -9.72 2.36 -10.52
N LEU A 132 -8.95 3.00 -11.41
CA LEU A 132 -9.38 3.25 -12.79
C LEU A 132 -9.58 1.94 -13.57
N ILE A 133 -8.64 0.99 -13.49
CA ILE A 133 -8.73 -0.32 -14.15
C ILE A 133 -9.98 -1.07 -13.67
N ILE A 134 -10.24 -1.09 -12.36
CA ILE A 134 -11.39 -1.76 -11.76
C ILE A 134 -12.70 -1.13 -12.25
N SER A 135 -12.77 0.20 -12.22
CA SER A 135 -13.93 0.96 -12.72
C SER A 135 -14.19 0.73 -14.21
N GLN A 136 -13.14 0.75 -15.05
CA GLN A 136 -13.26 0.47 -16.49
C GLN A 136 -13.68 -0.97 -16.79
N ALA A 137 -13.36 -1.90 -15.91
CA ALA A 137 -13.85 -3.27 -15.98
C ALA A 137 -15.32 -3.44 -15.52
N GLY A 138 -16.00 -2.33 -15.15
CA GLY A 138 -17.36 -2.33 -14.64
C GLY A 138 -17.52 -3.07 -13.30
N ARG A 139 -16.48 -3.03 -12.46
CA ARG A 139 -16.42 -3.70 -11.17
C ARG A 139 -16.67 -2.76 -10.01
N ASP A 140 -17.19 -3.30 -8.91
CA ASP A 140 -17.37 -2.56 -7.66
C ASP A 140 -16.03 -2.15 -7.04
N PRO A 141 -16.00 -1.06 -6.25
CA PRO A 141 -14.76 -0.55 -5.64
C PRO A 141 -14.24 -1.42 -4.48
N GLU A 142 -14.95 -2.49 -4.12
CA GLU A 142 -14.58 -3.39 -3.03
C GLU A 142 -13.43 -4.31 -3.45
N VAL A 143 -12.29 -4.19 -2.79
CA VAL A 143 -11.05 -4.85 -3.20
C VAL A 143 -10.31 -5.46 -2.01
N VAL A 144 -9.60 -6.56 -2.26
CA VAL A 144 -8.57 -7.04 -1.34
C VAL A 144 -7.23 -6.48 -1.79
N VAL A 145 -6.49 -5.83 -0.88
CA VAL A 145 -5.17 -5.26 -1.18
C VAL A 145 -4.07 -6.06 -0.51
N VAL A 146 -3.14 -6.54 -1.33
CA VAL A 146 -1.98 -7.33 -0.91
C VAL A 146 -0.73 -6.45 -0.89
N SER A 147 -0.11 -6.34 0.29
CA SER A 147 1.12 -5.57 0.53
C SER A 147 1.84 -6.12 1.77
N ASP A 148 3.00 -5.53 2.14
CA ASP A 148 3.65 -5.88 3.41
C ASP A 148 2.82 -5.39 4.62
N PRO A 149 2.83 -6.10 5.75
CA PRO A 149 2.00 -5.74 6.92
C PRO A 149 2.25 -4.31 7.43
N TYR A 150 3.49 -3.83 7.44
CA TYR A 150 3.80 -2.48 7.93
C TYR A 150 3.23 -1.36 7.05
N HIS A 151 2.88 -1.63 5.78
CA HIS A 151 2.24 -0.69 4.86
C HIS A 151 0.72 -0.58 5.06
N SER A 152 0.08 -1.51 5.78
CA SER A 152 -1.37 -1.69 5.84
C SER A 152 -2.14 -0.39 6.07
N LEU A 153 -1.79 0.41 7.08
CA LEU A 153 -2.51 1.64 7.39
C LEU A 153 -2.42 2.68 6.27
N ARG A 154 -1.23 2.87 5.69
CA ARG A 154 -1.05 3.85 4.61
C ARG A 154 -1.77 3.45 3.34
N ILE A 155 -1.68 2.17 2.98
CA ILE A 155 -2.35 1.61 1.80
C ILE A 155 -3.86 1.71 1.93
N SER A 156 -4.45 1.39 3.10
CA SER A 156 -5.88 1.56 3.36
C SER A 156 -6.31 2.99 3.12
N GLN A 157 -5.64 3.96 3.75
CA GLN A 157 -6.01 5.37 3.64
C GLN A 157 -5.85 5.93 2.22
N ILE A 158 -4.85 5.46 1.45
CA ILE A 158 -4.71 5.84 0.05
C ILE A 158 -5.82 5.21 -0.79
N ALA A 159 -6.11 3.92 -0.60
CA ALA A 159 -7.16 3.22 -1.33
C ALA A 159 -8.52 3.88 -1.13
N GLU A 160 -8.88 4.23 0.11
CA GLU A 160 -10.09 4.99 0.43
C GLU A 160 -10.11 6.37 -0.26
N GLN A 161 -8.97 7.07 -0.26
CA GLN A 161 -8.85 8.39 -0.90
C GLN A 161 -9.06 8.35 -2.42
N VAL A 162 -8.71 7.25 -3.08
CA VAL A 162 -8.90 7.07 -4.53
C VAL A 162 -10.22 6.39 -4.89
N GLY A 163 -11.11 6.19 -3.90
CA GLY A 163 -12.47 5.67 -4.09
C GLY A 163 -12.61 4.17 -4.05
N LEU A 164 -11.61 3.44 -3.58
CA LEU A 164 -11.69 2.00 -3.31
C LEU A 164 -12.20 1.74 -1.88
N THR A 165 -12.80 0.57 -1.69
CA THR A 165 -13.17 0.03 -0.36
C THR A 165 -12.22 -1.14 -0.06
N PRO A 166 -11.08 -0.89 0.63
CA PRO A 166 -10.03 -1.88 0.78
C PRO A 166 -10.28 -2.83 1.94
N HIS A 167 -10.12 -4.11 1.69
CA HIS A 167 -9.88 -5.15 2.69
C HIS A 167 -8.39 -5.51 2.62
N LEU A 168 -7.66 -5.32 3.72
CA LEU A 168 -6.22 -5.55 3.72
C LEU A 168 -5.92 -7.04 3.95
N SER A 169 -5.13 -7.63 3.08
CA SER A 169 -4.62 -8.99 3.23
C SER A 169 -3.09 -8.97 3.05
N PRO A 170 -2.36 -8.53 4.10
CA PRO A 170 -0.92 -8.46 4.02
C PRO A 170 -0.31 -9.86 3.86
N ASP A 171 0.85 -9.92 3.22
CA ASP A 171 1.64 -11.14 3.17
C ASP A 171 2.20 -11.51 4.56
N ASN A 172 2.84 -12.68 4.67
CA ASN A 172 3.40 -13.17 5.94
C ASN A 172 4.79 -12.60 6.26
N THR A 173 5.18 -11.45 5.67
CA THR A 173 6.47 -10.84 5.97
C THR A 173 6.48 -10.17 7.34
N SER A 174 7.67 -9.97 7.89
CA SER A 174 7.81 -9.31 9.19
C SER A 174 7.64 -7.80 9.08
N SER A 175 7.23 -7.17 10.19
CA SER A 175 7.16 -5.71 10.35
C SER A 175 8.30 -5.19 11.24
N PRO A 176 9.52 -4.97 10.69
CA PRO A 176 10.63 -4.45 11.46
C PRO A 176 10.32 -3.06 12.04
N LEU A 177 10.83 -2.75 13.23
CA LEU A 177 10.62 -1.45 13.89
C LEU A 177 10.99 -0.26 12.98
N ARG A 178 12.08 -0.38 12.20
CA ARG A 178 12.49 0.66 11.23
C ARG A 178 11.41 0.92 10.17
N SER A 179 10.76 -0.14 9.68
CA SER A 179 9.67 -0.02 8.70
C SER A 179 8.46 0.63 9.33
N LEU A 180 8.06 0.21 10.55
CA LEU A 180 6.97 0.83 11.29
C LEU A 180 7.21 2.32 11.57
N ALA A 181 8.43 2.71 11.95
CA ALA A 181 8.79 4.12 12.18
C ALA A 181 8.72 4.95 10.88
N ARG A 182 9.21 4.41 9.75
CA ARG A 182 9.11 5.05 8.44
C ARG A 182 7.66 5.23 8.01
N GLU A 183 6.84 4.20 8.17
CA GLU A 183 5.40 4.28 7.85
C GLU A 183 4.66 5.26 8.77
N THR A 184 5.03 5.32 10.04
CA THR A 184 4.50 6.33 10.97
C THR A 184 4.74 7.74 10.45
N ALA A 185 5.95 8.05 10.01
CA ALA A 185 6.27 9.36 9.44
C ALA A 185 5.48 9.61 8.13
N ALA A 186 5.38 8.60 7.25
CA ALA A 186 4.64 8.72 6.00
C ALA A 186 3.13 8.91 6.22
N VAL A 187 2.52 8.16 7.17
CA VAL A 187 1.11 8.31 7.54
C VAL A 187 0.86 9.68 8.19
N ALA A 188 1.72 10.08 9.13
CA ALA A 188 1.60 11.37 9.80
C ALA A 188 1.66 12.54 8.81
N ALA A 189 2.61 12.52 7.89
CA ALA A 189 2.73 13.52 6.84
C ALA A 189 1.54 13.45 5.86
N GLY A 190 1.17 12.26 5.39
CA GLY A 190 0.08 12.06 4.43
C GLY A 190 -1.27 12.58 4.93
N ARG A 191 -1.55 12.45 6.23
CA ARG A 191 -2.77 12.98 6.86
C ARG A 191 -2.81 14.52 6.91
N ILE A 192 -1.64 15.17 7.01
CA ILE A 192 -1.54 16.63 7.11
C ILE A 192 -1.55 17.28 5.72
N ILE A 193 -0.73 16.78 4.79
CA ILE A 193 -0.53 17.41 3.48
C ILE A 193 -1.30 16.72 2.35
N GLY A 194 -1.89 15.55 2.61
CA GLY A 194 -2.54 14.68 1.63
C GLY A 194 -1.56 13.73 0.94
N TYR A 195 -1.99 12.48 0.72
CA TYR A 195 -1.14 11.44 0.12
C TYR A 195 -0.75 11.77 -1.33
N ARG A 196 -1.63 12.39 -2.11
CA ARG A 196 -1.33 12.83 -3.47
C ARG A 196 -0.16 13.83 -3.51
N ARG A 197 -0.14 14.80 -2.57
CA ARG A 197 0.96 15.78 -2.50
C ARG A 197 2.24 15.14 -1.95
N LEU A 198 2.10 14.27 -0.97
CA LEU A 198 3.25 13.55 -0.40
C LEU A 198 3.96 12.73 -1.48
N SER A 199 3.23 12.05 -2.36
CA SER A 199 3.79 11.23 -3.44
C SER A 199 4.52 12.04 -4.52
N SER A 200 4.20 13.32 -4.69
CA SER A 200 4.90 14.19 -5.65
C SER A 200 6.21 14.78 -5.13
N VAL A 201 6.52 14.58 -3.84
CA VAL A 201 7.71 15.15 -3.16
C VAL A 201 8.73 14.05 -2.81
N LEU A 202 8.32 12.78 -2.74
CA LEU A 202 9.14 11.62 -2.44
C LEU A 202 9.59 10.90 -3.70
#